data_7fdff6f4ada3b34fbad91afdabe425cc
#
_entry.id   7fdff6f4ada3b34fbad91afdabe425cc
#
_cell.length_a   1.000
_cell.length_b   1.000
_cell.length_c   1.000
_cell.angle_alpha   90.00
_cell.angle_beta   90.00
_cell.angle_gamma   90.00
#
_symmetry.space_group_name_H-M   'P 1'
#
loop_
_entity.id
_entity.type
_entity.pdbx_description
1 polymer ?
#
loop_
_entity_poly.entity_id
_entity_poly.type
_entity_poly.pdbx_seq_one_letter_code
_entity_poly.pdbx_strand_id
1 'polypeptide(L)'
;VPDIEAVCKYYVSTGNLDILYAFFYGGQKYDFDFHYHCWSFETLKRDLLEAGFKSVKRYHWKDTEHFYVDDYSQAYLPHMDKINGALMSLNVEAVK
;
A
#
# COMPACT_ATOMS: atom_id res chain seq x y z
N VAL A 1 2.56 3.26 0.60
CA VAL A 1 3.14 1.98 1.06
C VAL A 1 2.21 0.83 0.70
N PRO A 2 2.71 -0.40 0.58
CA PRO A 2 1.85 -1.56 0.41
C PRO A 2 0.94 -1.75 1.62
N ASP A 3 -0.32 -2.14 1.37
CA ASP A 3 -1.28 -2.50 2.40
C ASP A 3 -1.14 -3.98 2.70
N ILE A 4 -0.51 -4.33 3.83
CA ILE A 4 -0.23 -5.73 4.15
C ILE A 4 -1.52 -6.55 4.34
N GLU A 5 -2.61 -5.93 4.79
CA GLU A 5 -3.89 -6.61 4.90
C GLU A 5 -4.42 -7.02 3.53
N ALA A 6 -4.36 -6.12 2.54
CA ALA A 6 -4.79 -6.42 1.18
C ALA A 6 -3.89 -7.49 0.54
N VAL A 7 -2.58 -7.41 0.76
CA VAL A 7 -1.61 -8.38 0.25
C VAL A 7 -1.89 -9.77 0.83
N CYS A 8 -2.13 -9.87 2.14
CA CYS A 8 -2.45 -11.14 2.78
C CYS A 8 -3.77 -11.73 2.29
N LYS A 9 -4.80 -10.90 2.11
CA LYS A 9 -6.08 -11.35 1.55
C LYS A 9 -5.92 -11.88 0.13
N TYR A 10 -5.09 -11.23 -0.68
CA TYR A 10 -4.80 -11.69 -2.03
C TYR A 10 -4.08 -13.04 -2.02
N TYR A 11 -3.12 -13.22 -1.11
CA TYR A 11 -2.45 -14.50 -0.94
C TYR A 11 -3.43 -15.61 -0.55
N VAL A 12 -4.32 -15.35 0.40
CA VAL A 12 -5.31 -16.34 0.83
C VAL A 12 -6.21 -16.77 -0.33
N SER A 13 -6.59 -15.83 -1.21
CA SER A 13 -7.47 -16.13 -2.34
C SER A 13 -6.75 -16.78 -3.52
N THR A 14 -5.47 -16.53 -3.74
CA THR A 14 -4.74 -17.00 -4.92
C THR A 14 -3.64 -18.03 -4.63
N GLY A 15 -3.05 -18.00 -3.44
CA GLY A 15 -1.89 -18.82 -3.08
C GLY A 15 -0.61 -18.46 -3.81
N ASN A 16 -0.58 -17.34 -4.55
CA ASN A 16 0.56 -16.95 -5.38
C ASN A 16 1.50 -16.00 -4.62
N LEU A 17 2.48 -16.57 -3.93
CA LEU A 17 3.46 -15.77 -3.19
C LEU A 17 4.43 -15.01 -4.09
N ASP A 18 4.78 -15.58 -5.23
CA ASP A 18 5.78 -14.97 -6.12
C ASP A 18 5.38 -13.58 -6.60
N ILE A 19 4.12 -13.40 -6.95
CA ILE A 19 3.61 -12.10 -7.41
C ILE A 19 3.56 -11.07 -6.27
N LEU A 20 3.54 -11.53 -5.02
CA LEU A 20 3.44 -10.67 -3.83
C LEU A 20 4.78 -10.35 -3.19
N TYR A 21 5.86 -10.99 -3.65
CA TYR A 21 7.17 -10.87 -3.00
C TYR A 21 7.64 -9.41 -2.88
N ALA A 22 7.49 -8.64 -3.94
CA ALA A 22 7.93 -7.24 -3.94
C ALA A 22 7.11 -6.36 -2.98
N PHE A 23 5.86 -6.72 -2.69
CA PHE A 23 5.07 -5.98 -1.70
C PHE A 23 5.60 -6.20 -0.28
N PHE A 24 6.13 -7.39 0.02
CA PHE A 24 6.71 -7.66 1.33
C PHE A 24 8.13 -7.09 1.47
N TYR A 25 8.96 -7.26 0.44
CA TYR A 25 10.40 -7.01 0.55
C TYR A 25 10.94 -5.89 -0.34
N GLY A 26 10.09 -5.28 -1.18
CA GLY A 26 10.52 -4.34 -2.21
C GLY A 26 11.06 -5.04 -3.44
N GLY A 27 11.27 -4.27 -4.50
CA GLY A 27 11.80 -4.81 -5.76
C GLY A 27 13.28 -5.21 -5.68
N GLN A 28 14.03 -4.64 -4.74
CA GLN A 28 15.45 -4.93 -4.47
C GLN A 28 16.37 -4.68 -5.66
N LYS A 29 16.01 -3.72 -6.52
CA LYS A 29 16.75 -3.39 -7.73
C LYS A 29 17.85 -2.35 -7.49
N TYR A 30 17.77 -1.60 -6.40
CA TYR A 30 18.74 -0.57 -6.01
C TYR A 30 18.68 -0.38 -4.49
N ASP A 31 19.61 0.42 -3.93
CA ASP A 31 19.83 0.52 -2.48
C ASP A 31 18.59 0.93 -1.67
N PHE A 32 17.67 1.67 -2.27
CA PHE A 32 16.46 2.15 -1.60
C PHE A 32 15.20 1.36 -1.96
N ASP A 33 15.33 0.29 -2.74
CA ASP A 33 14.20 -0.54 -3.19
C ASP A 33 13.99 -1.77 -2.30
N PHE A 34 14.09 -1.54 -0.99
CA PHE A 34 13.89 -2.57 0.03
C PHE A 34 12.81 -2.12 1.01
N HIS A 35 11.95 -3.05 1.44
CA HIS A 35 10.97 -2.80 2.48
C HIS A 35 11.49 -3.39 3.80
N TYR A 36 11.68 -2.52 4.80
CA TYR A 36 12.12 -2.90 6.14
C TYR A 36 10.95 -3.05 7.11
N HIS A 37 9.76 -2.57 6.73
CA HIS A 37 8.54 -2.65 7.52
C HIS A 37 7.37 -3.06 6.65
N CYS A 38 6.42 -3.76 7.26
CA CYS A 38 5.12 -4.04 6.69
C CYS A 38 4.06 -3.26 7.48
N TRP A 39 3.14 -2.64 6.76
CA TRP A 39 2.13 -1.77 7.37
C TRP A 39 0.72 -2.28 7.05
N SER A 40 -0.12 -2.41 8.09
CA SER A 40 -1.56 -2.32 7.97
C SER A 40 -1.97 -0.89 8.29
N PHE A 41 -3.22 -0.51 7.99
CA PHE A 41 -3.70 0.82 8.36
C PHE A 41 -3.57 1.05 9.87
N GLU A 42 -3.93 0.08 10.69
CA GLU A 42 -3.87 0.20 12.14
C GLU A 42 -2.46 0.44 12.66
N THR A 43 -1.49 -0.32 12.16
CA THR A 43 -0.09 -0.17 12.61
C THR A 43 0.53 1.12 12.12
N LEU A 44 0.25 1.52 10.88
CA LEU A 44 0.76 2.79 10.34
C LEU A 44 0.15 3.98 11.09
N LYS A 45 -1.15 3.95 11.35
CA LYS A 45 -1.83 4.98 12.13
C LYS A 45 -1.23 5.12 13.53
N ARG A 46 -1.03 3.98 14.21
CA ARG A 46 -0.40 3.97 15.54
C ARG A 46 0.96 4.66 15.52
N ASP A 47 1.81 4.28 14.58
CA ASP A 47 3.18 4.79 14.53
C ASP A 47 3.22 6.27 14.14
N LEU A 48 2.33 6.72 13.26
CA LEU A 48 2.22 8.14 12.91
C LEU A 48 1.72 8.99 14.09
N LEU A 49 0.74 8.50 14.85
CA LEU A 49 0.27 9.19 16.03
C LEU A 49 1.36 9.27 17.10
N GLU A 50 2.13 8.20 17.31
CA GLU A 50 3.26 8.20 18.24
C GLU A 50 4.37 9.17 17.78
N ALA A 51 4.54 9.37 16.48
CA ALA A 51 5.51 10.31 15.91
C ALA A 51 5.06 11.78 16.02
N GLY A 52 3.85 12.05 16.49
CA GLY A 52 3.36 13.40 16.76
C GLY A 52 2.33 13.94 15.79
N PHE A 53 1.84 13.15 14.84
CA PHE A 53 0.73 13.55 13.98
C PHE A 53 -0.57 13.55 14.80
N LYS A 54 -1.46 14.52 14.52
CA LYS A 54 -2.72 14.68 15.27
C LYS A 54 -3.82 13.76 14.79
N SER A 55 -3.84 13.48 13.48
CA SER A 55 -4.84 12.62 12.87
C SER A 55 -4.28 11.87 11.69
N VAL A 56 -4.83 10.69 11.45
CA VAL A 56 -4.46 9.82 10.33
C VAL A 56 -5.74 9.23 9.76
N LYS A 57 -5.93 9.34 8.44
CA LYS A 57 -7.08 8.76 7.76
C LYS A 57 -6.69 8.17 6.42
N ARG A 58 -7.45 7.17 5.97
CA ARG A 58 -7.31 6.65 4.61
C ARG A 58 -7.93 7.62 3.61
N TYR A 59 -7.39 7.63 2.39
CA TYR A 59 -8.07 8.26 1.27
C TYR A 59 -8.07 7.31 0.08
N HIS A 60 -9.02 7.52 -0.84
CA HIS A 60 -9.05 6.81 -2.10
C HIS A 60 -8.39 7.67 -3.18
N TRP A 61 -7.47 7.08 -3.95
CA TRP A 61 -6.71 7.83 -4.95
C TRP A 61 -7.60 8.52 -5.99
N LYS A 62 -8.80 7.96 -6.29
CA LYS A 62 -9.76 8.58 -7.22
C LYS A 62 -10.33 9.90 -6.73
N ASP A 63 -10.29 10.15 -5.41
CA ASP A 63 -10.84 11.36 -4.79
C ASP A 63 -9.80 12.46 -4.64
N THR A 64 -8.60 12.25 -5.19
CA THR A 64 -7.51 13.23 -5.13
C THR A 64 -7.43 14.06 -6.42
N GLU A 65 -6.76 15.22 -6.34
CA GLU A 65 -6.46 16.03 -7.52
C GLU A 65 -5.50 15.31 -8.48
N HIS A 66 -4.83 14.26 -8.01
CA HIS A 66 -3.84 13.51 -8.77
C HIS A 66 -4.37 12.19 -9.33
N PHE A 67 -5.69 12.01 -9.40
CA PHE A 67 -6.29 10.73 -9.82
C PHE A 67 -5.85 10.31 -11.23
N TYR A 68 -5.45 11.24 -12.07
CA TYR A 68 -5.00 10.96 -13.43
C TYR A 68 -3.50 10.61 -13.52
N VAL A 69 -2.76 10.75 -12.44
CA VAL A 69 -1.33 10.38 -12.39
C VAL A 69 -1.21 8.94 -11.93
N ASP A 70 -0.61 8.10 -12.78
CA ASP A 70 -0.41 6.69 -12.46
C ASP A 70 0.86 6.53 -11.61
N ASP A 71 0.69 6.33 -10.34
CA ASP A 71 1.78 6.17 -9.37
C ASP A 71 1.51 4.99 -8.43
N TYR A 72 2.36 4.81 -7.41
CA TYR A 72 2.24 3.70 -6.47
C TYR A 72 1.01 3.76 -5.56
N SER A 73 0.28 4.88 -5.54
CA SER A 73 -1.01 4.94 -4.82
C SER A 73 -2.10 4.12 -5.52
N GLN A 74 -1.85 3.68 -6.75
CA GLN A 74 -2.77 2.99 -7.62
C GLN A 74 -2.30 1.56 -7.96
N ALA A 75 -1.57 0.91 -7.06
CA ALA A 75 -1.08 -0.45 -7.30
C ALA A 75 -2.21 -1.47 -7.15
N TYR A 76 -2.53 -2.17 -8.24
CA TYR A 76 -3.57 -3.19 -8.32
C TYR A 76 -3.01 -4.53 -8.76
N LEU A 77 -3.63 -5.60 -8.28
CA LEU A 77 -3.42 -6.95 -8.78
C LEU A 77 -4.76 -7.57 -9.21
N PRO A 78 -4.87 -8.24 -10.37
CA PRO A 78 -3.81 -8.39 -11.38
C PRO A 78 -3.24 -7.06 -11.85
N HIS A 79 -2.02 -7.06 -12.34
CA HIS A 79 -1.24 -5.85 -12.62
C HIS A 79 -2.05 -4.78 -13.36
N MET A 80 -2.22 -3.62 -12.71
CA MET A 80 -2.91 -2.44 -13.23
C MET A 80 -4.39 -2.65 -13.61
N ASP A 81 -5.04 -3.71 -13.15
CA ASP A 81 -6.48 -3.90 -13.36
C ASP A 81 -7.26 -3.10 -12.32
N LYS A 82 -7.51 -1.82 -12.63
CA LYS A 82 -8.21 -0.89 -11.74
C LYS A 82 -9.73 -1.11 -11.69
N ILE A 83 -10.26 -1.96 -12.56
CA ILE A 83 -11.70 -2.24 -12.67
C ILE A 83 -12.07 -3.48 -11.85
N ASN A 84 -11.35 -4.59 -12.06
CA ASN A 84 -11.65 -5.89 -11.44
C ASN A 84 -10.61 -6.32 -10.40
N GLY A 85 -9.47 -5.64 -10.34
CA GLY A 85 -8.39 -5.99 -9.44
C GLY A 85 -8.60 -5.50 -8.01
N ALA A 86 -7.70 -5.91 -7.13
CA ALA A 86 -7.66 -5.49 -5.74
C ALA A 86 -6.55 -4.48 -5.51
N LEU A 87 -6.87 -3.39 -4.81
CA LEU A 87 -5.91 -2.34 -4.47
C LEU A 87 -4.94 -2.86 -3.41
N MET A 88 -3.64 -2.80 -3.73
CA MET A 88 -2.55 -3.25 -2.85
C MET A 88 -1.87 -2.09 -2.12
N SER A 89 -2.20 -0.85 -2.45
CA SER A 89 -1.61 0.33 -1.82
C SER A 89 -2.38 0.79 -0.61
N LEU A 90 -1.66 1.16 0.43
CA LEU A 90 -2.20 1.82 1.62
C LEU A 90 -1.95 3.32 1.48
N ASN A 91 -3.01 4.06 1.27
CA ASN A 91 -2.97 5.51 1.05
C ASN A 91 -3.54 6.20 2.28
N VAL A 92 -2.70 6.97 2.97
CA VAL A 92 -3.10 7.68 4.18
C VAL A 92 -2.72 9.15 4.11
N GLU A 93 -3.51 9.97 4.79
CA GLU A 93 -3.24 11.37 5.01
C GLU A 93 -3.07 11.61 6.51
N ALA A 94 -1.94 12.19 6.89
CA ALA A 94 -1.64 12.50 8.29
C ALA A 94 -1.50 14.01 8.45
N VAL A 95 -2.10 14.54 9.52
CA VAL A 95 -2.10 15.96 9.84
C VAL A 95 -1.32 16.19 11.11
N LYS A 96 -0.38 17.13 11.05
CA LYS A 96 0.41 17.56 12.20
C LYS A 96 -0.36 18.41 13.18
#